data_6665d2079ff59547fb728ddd877bd452
#
_entry.id   6665d2079ff59547fb728ddd877bd452
#
_cell.length_a   1.000
_cell.length_b   1.000
_cell.length_c   1.000
_cell.angle_alpha   90.00
_cell.angle_beta   90.00
_cell.angle_gamma   90.00
#
_symmetry.space_group_name_H-M   'P 1'
#
loop_
_entity.id
_entity.type
_entity.pdbx_description
1 polymer ?
#
loop_
_entity_poly.entity_id
_entity_poly.type
_entity_poly.pdbx_seq_one_letter_code
_entity_poly.pdbx_strand_id
1 'polypeptide(L)'
;MQEWPPTAQQLMRSRYTAHVRGDADHLFRTWHPSTRPADTDPEPGNEWTGLTVEAITAGSVQDDDGVVEYTAYYVSQDGEPNELHEVARFVRRARRWMYVGPADVV
;
A
#
# COMPACT_ATOMS: atom_id res chain seq x y z
N MET A 1 20.68 3.07 4.60
CA MET A 1 19.82 1.88 4.78
C MET A 1 18.48 2.32 5.32
N GLN A 2 17.43 1.94 4.67
CA GLN A 2 16.09 2.31 5.12
C GLN A 2 15.59 1.29 6.14
N GLU A 3 15.09 1.79 7.25
CA GLU A 3 14.42 0.95 8.21
C GLU A 3 13.05 0.52 7.68
N TRP A 4 12.62 -0.67 8.05
CA TRP A 4 11.28 -1.14 7.71
C TRP A 4 10.24 -0.31 8.47
N PRO A 5 9.16 0.14 7.82
CA PRO A 5 8.17 0.98 8.50
C PRO A 5 7.59 0.31 9.74
N PRO A 6 7.49 1.02 10.86
CA PRO A 6 7.07 0.43 12.13
C PRO A 6 5.55 0.28 12.30
N THR A 7 4.75 0.89 11.43
CA THR A 7 3.29 0.81 11.50
C THR A 7 2.71 0.48 10.14
N ALA A 8 1.48 -0.05 10.15
CA ALA A 8 0.76 -0.36 8.90
C ALA A 8 0.57 0.90 8.05
N GLN A 9 0.24 2.03 8.67
CA GLN A 9 0.06 3.28 7.94
C GLN A 9 1.35 3.73 7.26
N GLN A 10 2.47 3.64 7.96
CA GLN A 10 3.75 4.03 7.38
C GLN A 10 4.15 3.10 6.24
N LEU A 11 3.86 1.80 6.38
CA LEU A 11 4.08 0.88 5.26
C LEU A 11 3.22 1.25 4.06
N MET A 12 1.93 1.55 4.29
CA MET A 12 1.04 1.94 3.20
C MET A 12 1.57 3.18 2.49
N ARG A 13 2.02 4.19 3.22
CA ARG A 13 2.59 5.40 2.62
C ARG A 13 3.85 5.10 1.81
N SER A 14 4.70 4.18 2.29
CA SER A 14 5.89 3.78 1.55
C SER A 14 5.54 3.08 0.24
N ARG A 15 4.45 2.30 0.22
CA ARG A 15 3.98 1.65 -1.00
C ARG A 15 3.40 2.66 -1.99
N TYR A 16 2.69 3.68 -1.49
CA TYR A 16 2.24 4.78 -2.36
C TYR A 16 3.44 5.46 -3.03
N THR A 17 4.48 5.76 -2.25
CA THR A 17 5.71 6.35 -2.81
C THR A 17 6.34 5.44 -3.86
N ALA A 18 6.29 4.12 -3.63
CA ALA A 18 6.81 3.16 -4.61
C ALA A 18 6.04 3.21 -5.93
N HIS A 19 4.72 3.39 -5.88
CA HIS A 19 3.94 3.60 -7.11
C HIS A 19 4.34 4.89 -7.82
N VAL A 20 4.54 5.98 -7.06
CA VAL A 20 4.95 7.25 -7.62
C VAL A 20 6.30 7.13 -8.35
N ARG A 21 7.23 6.37 -7.78
CA ARG A 21 8.59 6.23 -8.28
C ARG A 21 8.79 5.05 -9.24
N GLY A 22 7.78 4.22 -9.42
CA GLY A 22 7.91 3.02 -10.24
C GLY A 22 8.80 1.95 -9.60
N ASP A 23 8.83 1.88 -8.26
CA ASP A 23 9.69 0.96 -7.52
C ASP A 23 9.01 -0.39 -7.33
N ALA A 24 9.08 -1.22 -8.37
CA ALA A 24 8.49 -2.55 -8.37
C ALA A 24 9.08 -3.46 -7.28
N ASP A 25 10.37 -3.30 -6.99
CA ASP A 25 11.04 -4.12 -6.00
C ASP A 25 10.48 -3.87 -4.60
N HIS A 26 10.25 -2.61 -4.24
CA HIS A 26 9.64 -2.29 -2.94
C HIS A 26 8.22 -2.86 -2.84
N LEU A 27 7.43 -2.76 -3.89
CA LEU A 27 6.08 -3.34 -3.93
C LEU A 27 6.15 -4.86 -3.75
N PHE A 28 7.09 -5.53 -4.41
CA PHE A 28 7.27 -6.97 -4.28
C PHE A 28 7.65 -7.35 -2.85
N ARG A 29 8.66 -6.71 -2.30
CA ARG A 29 9.19 -7.06 -0.97
C ARG A 29 8.20 -6.81 0.15
N THR A 30 7.32 -5.82 0.00
CA THR A 30 6.35 -5.45 1.03
C THR A 30 4.99 -6.13 0.87
N TRP A 31 4.81 -6.95 -0.16
CA TRP A 31 3.59 -7.71 -0.37
C TRP A 31 3.74 -9.10 0.25
N HIS A 32 2.77 -9.47 1.10
CA HIS A 32 2.83 -10.76 1.80
C HIS A 32 2.89 -11.91 0.77
N PRO A 33 3.80 -12.88 0.96
CA PRO A 33 3.98 -13.95 -0.03
C PRO A 33 2.70 -14.74 -0.33
N SER A 34 1.80 -14.87 0.65
CA SER A 34 0.56 -15.65 0.46
C SER A 34 -0.39 -15.05 -0.57
N THR A 35 -0.31 -13.74 -0.82
CA THR A 35 -1.22 -13.05 -1.74
C THR A 35 -0.49 -12.30 -2.85
N ARG A 36 0.84 -12.32 -2.82
CA ARG A 36 1.65 -11.55 -3.77
C ARG A 36 1.49 -12.10 -5.19
N PRO A 37 1.12 -11.24 -6.17
CA PRO A 37 1.08 -11.66 -7.57
C PRO A 37 2.48 -11.85 -8.12
N ALA A 38 2.59 -12.53 -9.25
CA ALA A 38 3.87 -12.74 -9.92
C ALA A 38 4.45 -11.43 -10.43
N ASP A 39 3.60 -10.49 -10.85
CA ASP A 39 4.00 -9.20 -11.39
C ASP A 39 3.52 -8.10 -10.44
N THR A 40 4.46 -7.37 -9.86
CA THR A 40 4.18 -6.24 -8.97
C THR A 40 4.58 -4.90 -9.59
N ASP A 41 4.86 -4.86 -10.88
CA ASP A 41 5.21 -3.61 -11.55
C ASP A 41 4.05 -2.62 -11.48
N PRO A 42 4.34 -1.34 -11.17
CA PRO A 42 3.31 -0.30 -11.22
C PRO A 42 2.79 -0.14 -12.63
N GLU A 43 1.50 0.23 -12.75
CA GLU A 43 0.91 0.44 -14.06
C GLU A 43 1.54 1.68 -14.72
N PRO A 44 2.05 1.53 -15.96
CA PRO A 44 2.67 2.67 -16.62
C PRO A 44 1.62 3.69 -17.08
N GLY A 45 2.02 4.95 -17.12
CA GLY A 45 1.18 6.02 -17.66
C GLY A 45 0.29 6.71 -16.65
N ASN A 46 0.19 6.19 -15.42
CA ASN A 46 -0.54 6.87 -14.35
C ASN A 46 0.37 7.84 -13.62
N GLU A 47 -0.11 9.06 -13.43
CA GLU A 47 0.60 10.05 -12.64
C GLU A 47 -0.11 10.22 -11.31
N TRP A 48 0.52 9.79 -10.22
CA TRP A 48 -0.06 9.87 -8.88
C TRP A 48 0.06 11.29 -8.35
N THR A 49 -1.06 11.84 -7.88
CA THR A 49 -1.15 13.26 -7.51
C THR A 49 -1.46 13.49 -6.04
N GLY A 50 -1.82 12.47 -5.28
CA GLY A 50 -2.09 12.66 -3.87
C GLY A 50 -2.62 11.42 -3.18
N LEU A 51 -2.66 11.51 -1.85
CA LEU A 51 -3.10 10.41 -0.98
C LEU A 51 -3.83 10.99 0.21
N THR A 52 -5.01 10.44 0.51
CA THR A 52 -5.76 10.75 1.72
C THR A 52 -5.93 9.48 2.53
N VAL A 53 -5.41 9.46 3.76
CA VAL A 53 -5.68 8.38 4.70
C VAL A 53 -6.98 8.74 5.44
N GLU A 54 -7.99 7.88 5.31
CA GLU A 54 -9.32 8.17 5.81
C GLU A 54 -9.60 7.55 7.16
N ALA A 55 -9.09 6.32 7.41
CA ALA A 55 -9.30 5.64 8.67
C ALA A 55 -8.20 4.62 8.92
N ILE A 56 -7.85 4.43 10.19
CA ILE A 56 -6.84 3.47 10.61
C ILE A 56 -7.45 2.66 11.74
N THR A 57 -7.38 1.33 11.63
CA THR A 57 -7.80 0.42 12.67
C THR A 57 -6.63 -0.47 13.03
N ALA A 58 -6.18 -0.42 14.28
CA ALA A 58 -5.01 -1.15 14.75
C ALA A 58 -3.76 -0.81 13.91
N GLY A 59 -2.81 -1.74 13.75
CA GLY A 59 -1.62 -1.49 12.92
C GLY A 59 -0.55 -0.69 13.59
N SER A 60 -0.60 -0.50 14.91
CA SER A 60 0.43 0.21 15.67
C SER A 60 1.64 -0.69 15.90
N VAL A 61 2.69 -0.11 16.48
CA VAL A 61 3.94 -0.84 16.75
C VAL A 61 3.74 -2.07 17.63
N GLN A 62 2.61 -2.16 18.35
CA GLN A 62 2.32 -3.28 19.25
C GLN A 62 1.34 -4.28 18.66
N ASP A 63 0.78 -4.01 17.48
CA ASP A 63 -0.23 -4.85 16.87
C ASP A 63 0.40 -5.81 15.86
N ASP A 64 -0.29 -6.91 15.57
CA ASP A 64 0.14 -7.88 14.56
C ASP A 64 -0.66 -7.76 13.27
N ASP A 65 -1.76 -7.04 13.28
CA ASP A 65 -2.53 -6.74 12.08
C ASP A 65 -3.10 -5.33 12.16
N GLY A 66 -3.55 -4.85 11.02
CA GLY A 66 -4.14 -3.52 10.93
C GLY A 66 -4.84 -3.32 9.61
N VAL A 67 -5.72 -2.33 9.59
CA VAL A 67 -6.46 -1.94 8.39
C VAL A 67 -6.27 -0.45 8.19
N VAL A 68 -5.96 -0.05 6.96
CA VAL A 68 -5.83 1.35 6.58
C VAL A 68 -6.77 1.60 5.41
N GLU A 69 -7.71 2.50 5.60
CA GLU A 69 -8.59 2.96 4.53
C GLU A 69 -7.99 4.22 3.92
N TYR A 70 -7.85 4.24 2.61
CA TYR A 70 -7.24 5.37 1.94
C TYR A 70 -7.83 5.57 0.54
N THR A 71 -7.67 6.79 0.03
CA THR A 71 -7.94 7.13 -1.36
C THR A 71 -6.66 7.70 -1.97
N ALA A 72 -6.24 7.14 -3.09
CA ALA A 72 -5.11 7.64 -3.87
C ALA A 72 -5.64 8.29 -5.14
N TYR A 73 -5.08 9.42 -5.51
CA TYR A 73 -5.52 10.21 -6.67
C TYR A 73 -4.48 10.11 -7.76
N TYR A 74 -4.94 9.98 -9.00
CA TYR A 74 -4.02 9.90 -10.12
C TYR A 74 -4.67 10.44 -11.40
N VAL A 75 -3.83 10.81 -12.35
CA VAL A 75 -4.24 11.18 -13.70
C VAL A 75 -3.84 10.03 -14.61
N SER A 76 -4.80 9.49 -15.34
CA SER A 76 -4.54 8.39 -16.25
C SER A 76 -3.86 8.86 -17.53
N GLN A 77 -3.44 7.90 -18.34
CA GLN A 77 -2.68 8.17 -19.56
C GLN A 77 -3.43 9.09 -20.53
N ASP A 78 -4.76 9.05 -20.52
CA ASP A 78 -5.60 9.90 -21.36
C ASP A 78 -5.87 11.29 -20.74
N GLY A 79 -5.26 11.61 -19.61
CA GLY A 79 -5.42 12.92 -18.96
C GLY A 79 -6.62 13.02 -18.04
N GLU A 80 -7.33 11.92 -17.77
CA GLU A 80 -8.51 11.93 -16.90
C GLU A 80 -8.12 11.78 -15.44
N PRO A 81 -8.67 12.62 -14.55
CA PRO A 81 -8.47 12.46 -13.12
C PRO A 81 -9.24 11.23 -12.62
N ASN A 82 -8.60 10.47 -11.75
CA ASN A 82 -9.15 9.24 -11.19
C ASN A 82 -8.79 9.13 -9.72
N GLU A 83 -9.51 8.27 -9.02
CA GLU A 83 -9.17 7.94 -7.65
C GLU A 83 -9.32 6.44 -7.44
N LEU A 84 -8.47 5.91 -6.56
CA LEU A 84 -8.49 4.53 -6.12
C LEU A 84 -8.75 4.54 -4.62
N HIS A 85 -9.89 3.96 -4.22
CA HIS A 85 -10.24 3.80 -2.82
C HIS A 85 -10.03 2.36 -2.41
N GLU A 86 -9.36 2.14 -1.30
CA GLU A 86 -9.14 0.79 -0.79
C GLU A 86 -9.22 0.78 0.74
N VAL A 87 -9.82 -0.28 1.26
CA VAL A 87 -9.70 -0.66 2.67
C VAL A 87 -8.68 -1.79 2.70
N ALA A 88 -7.45 -1.47 3.06
CA ALA A 88 -6.31 -2.37 2.89
C ALA A 88 -5.95 -3.04 4.20
N ARG A 89 -5.72 -4.35 4.13
CA ARG A 89 -5.31 -5.13 5.28
C ARG A 89 -3.80 -5.36 5.27
N PHE A 90 -3.19 -5.20 6.45
CA PHE A 90 -1.77 -5.42 6.68
C PHE A 90 -1.58 -6.38 7.83
N VAL A 91 -0.55 -7.21 7.76
CA VAL A 91 -0.18 -8.11 8.85
C VAL A 91 1.32 -8.00 9.10
N ARG A 92 1.73 -8.35 10.31
CA ARG A 92 3.14 -8.39 10.66
C ARG A 92 3.66 -9.81 10.45
N ARG A 93 4.76 -9.94 9.70
CA ARG A 93 5.41 -11.21 9.43
C ARG A 93 6.89 -11.03 9.71
N ALA A 94 7.45 -11.87 10.56
CA ALA A 94 8.86 -11.77 10.94
C ALA A 94 9.23 -10.34 11.38
N ARG A 95 8.35 -9.72 12.17
CA ARG A 95 8.50 -8.36 12.72
C ARG A 95 8.40 -7.24 11.69
N ARG A 96 7.93 -7.55 10.48
CA ARG A 96 7.78 -6.54 9.41
C ARG A 96 6.35 -6.48 8.93
N TRP A 97 5.84 -5.27 8.78
CA TRP A 97 4.52 -5.07 8.23
C TRP A 97 4.52 -5.44 6.75
N MET A 98 3.49 -6.16 6.32
CA MET A 98 3.31 -6.61 4.95
C MET A 98 1.89 -6.30 4.51
N TYR A 99 1.76 -5.86 3.26
CA TYR A 99 0.45 -5.67 2.64
C TYR A 99 -0.12 -7.03 2.25
N VAL A 100 -1.40 -7.26 2.58
CA VAL A 100 -2.08 -8.52 2.25
C VAL A 100 -3.03 -8.33 1.06
N GLY A 101 -3.80 -7.27 1.07
CA GLY A 101 -4.81 -7.03 0.05
C GLY A 101 -6.00 -6.30 0.63
N PRO A 102 -7.10 -6.18 -0.14
CA PRO A 102 -8.30 -5.56 0.39
C PRO A 102 -8.83 -6.32 1.59
N ALA A 103 -9.29 -5.57 2.59
CA ALA A 103 -9.97 -6.18 3.73
C ALA A 103 -11.32 -6.70 3.25
N ASP A 104 -11.61 -7.98 3.54
CA ASP A 104 -12.90 -8.54 3.19
C ASP A 104 -13.95 -7.96 4.13
N VAL A 105 -14.87 -7.21 3.55
CA VAL A 105 -16.03 -6.73 4.28
C VAL A 105 -17.15 -7.71 3.99
N VAL A 106 -17.41 -8.55 4.95
CA VAL A 106 -18.51 -9.51 4.85
C VAL A 106 -19.79 -8.83 5.31
#